data_9c2596cb29ef36266febb0be6737f71d
#
_entry.id   9c2596cb29ef36266febb0be6737f71d
#
_cell.length_a   1.000
_cell.length_b   1.000
_cell.length_c   1.000
_cell.angle_alpha   90.00
_cell.angle_beta   90.00
_cell.angle_gamma   90.00
#
_symmetry.space_group_name_H-M   'P 1'
#
loop_
_entity.id
_entity.type
_entity.pdbx_description
1 polymer ?
#
loop_
_entity_poly.entity_id
_entity_poly.type
_entity_poly.pdbx_seq_one_letter_code
_entity_poly.pdbx_strand_id
1 'polypeptide(L)'
;MPDKKTVNVEGLTRAARQYSNVLRELPFFDYNEVAKALRLNILKVKGEDIDISIRRKAGILRPYKPGLTLGNNQELVKFYESKLKPELVYAELKDNITNYREKKVVSNAGEMVDNKSKKHPLELLILKNVLRSFSEDVIFAFFFAERDDAVASPQTSFNGFFTKLDMLTAAGEISEAKKNYAATGTFDTGVSMGIGADGKNHYTRLVDFIRAAHPLLRRGLVTLICAEGPVNAARDGFRAIVKNHDYPSLEQVIEKLRSDANAPQLSINTHECLGTGDKLILAKPGLLDIGVGDESDKDFVQVRNPYADPNEVQYWIQAAFDTRIKDVHEKLFLTNEQVNTSLNLSGDYQEEPEPEVPTEEPTQAP
;
A
#
# COMPACT_ATOMS: atom_id res chain seq x y z
N MET A 1 13.73 47.02 4.03
CA MET A 1 14.21 45.62 3.92
C MET A 1 13.05 44.75 4.38
N PRO A 2 12.56 43.78 3.61
CA PRO A 2 11.54 42.89 4.10
C PRO A 2 12.11 42.08 5.26
N ASP A 3 11.39 42.05 6.37
CA ASP A 3 11.75 41.30 7.58
C ASP A 3 12.10 39.86 7.20
N LYS A 4 13.36 39.46 7.51
CA LYS A 4 13.79 38.07 7.39
C LYS A 4 12.97 37.28 8.42
N LYS A 5 11.90 36.62 8.00
CA LYS A 5 11.17 35.68 8.85
C LYS A 5 12.09 34.52 9.15
N THR A 6 12.60 34.46 10.35
CA THR A 6 13.39 33.32 10.86
C THR A 6 12.43 32.28 11.42
N VAL A 7 12.52 31.04 10.94
CA VAL A 7 11.85 29.90 11.55
C VAL A 7 12.42 29.69 12.96
N ASN A 8 11.56 29.50 13.94
CA ASN A 8 11.99 29.15 15.29
C ASN A 8 11.10 28.03 15.85
N VAL A 9 11.58 27.30 16.87
CA VAL A 9 10.89 26.17 17.47
C VAL A 9 9.53 26.56 18.04
N GLU A 10 9.44 27.73 18.68
CA GLU A 10 8.17 28.23 19.20
C GLU A 10 7.15 28.46 18.08
N GLY A 11 7.60 28.99 16.92
CA GLY A 11 6.76 29.19 15.74
C GLY A 11 6.24 27.84 15.21
N LEU A 12 7.12 26.83 15.09
CA LEU A 12 6.72 25.48 14.67
C LEU A 12 5.76 24.82 15.67
N THR A 13 6.03 24.92 16.97
CA THR A 13 5.13 24.38 18.00
C THR A 13 3.77 25.09 18.01
N ARG A 14 3.74 26.41 17.82
CA ARG A 14 2.50 27.17 17.70
C ARG A 14 1.74 26.80 16.43
N ALA A 15 2.43 26.65 15.31
CA ALA A 15 1.85 26.22 14.05
C ALA A 15 1.26 24.80 14.17
N ALA A 16 1.97 23.85 14.75
CA ALA A 16 1.50 22.49 14.99
C ALA A 16 0.19 22.48 15.82
N ARG A 17 0.11 23.28 16.87
CA ARG A 17 -1.10 23.42 17.70
C ARG A 17 -2.23 24.13 16.98
N GLN A 18 -1.94 25.23 16.31
CA GLN A 18 -2.95 26.06 15.61
C GLN A 18 -3.59 25.32 14.44
N TYR A 19 -2.81 24.51 13.72
CA TYR A 19 -3.25 23.79 12.52
C TYR A 19 -3.42 22.29 12.77
N SER A 20 -3.48 21.84 14.03
CA SER A 20 -3.53 20.42 14.38
C SER A 20 -4.61 19.62 13.63
N ASN A 21 -5.81 20.17 13.45
CA ASN A 21 -6.88 19.52 12.72
C ASN A 21 -6.51 19.30 11.24
N VAL A 22 -5.98 20.35 10.57
CA VAL A 22 -5.59 20.28 9.16
C VAL A 22 -4.40 19.33 8.96
N LEU A 23 -3.42 19.38 9.85
CA LEU A 23 -2.24 18.51 9.79
C LEU A 23 -2.60 17.04 10.03
N ARG A 24 -3.58 16.77 10.87
CA ARG A 24 -4.08 15.42 11.12
C ARG A 24 -4.85 14.85 9.92
N GLU A 25 -5.61 15.69 9.21
CA GLU A 25 -6.43 15.26 8.08
C GLU A 25 -5.60 14.97 6.82
N LEU A 26 -4.41 15.57 6.67
CA LEU A 26 -3.57 15.41 5.47
C LEU A 26 -3.21 13.95 5.15
N PRO A 27 -2.62 13.18 6.07
CA PRO A 27 -2.29 11.78 5.79
C PRO A 27 -3.51 10.93 5.45
N PHE A 28 -4.64 11.19 6.13
CA PHE A 28 -5.89 10.46 5.86
C PHE A 28 -6.45 10.76 4.47
N PHE A 29 -6.23 11.97 3.95
CA PHE A 29 -6.63 12.30 2.60
C PHE A 29 -5.87 11.45 1.59
N ASP A 30 -4.54 11.35 1.71
CA ASP A 30 -3.69 10.56 0.83
C ASP A 30 -4.05 9.06 0.91
N TYR A 31 -4.27 8.51 2.10
CA TYR A 31 -4.71 7.11 2.27
C TYR A 31 -6.08 6.85 1.65
N ASN A 32 -7.01 7.80 1.76
CA ASN A 32 -8.32 7.69 1.16
C ASN A 32 -8.29 7.70 -0.36
N GLU A 33 -7.38 8.46 -0.98
CA GLU A 33 -7.19 8.46 -2.43
C GLU A 33 -6.69 7.09 -2.91
N VAL A 34 -5.65 6.54 -2.27
CA VAL A 34 -5.13 5.21 -2.57
C VAL A 34 -6.20 4.14 -2.36
N ALA A 35 -6.92 4.19 -1.25
CA ALA A 35 -7.98 3.22 -0.96
C ALA A 35 -9.10 3.27 -2.01
N LYS A 36 -9.50 4.45 -2.47
CA LYS A 36 -10.48 4.61 -3.55
C LYS A 36 -9.93 4.09 -4.87
N ALA A 37 -8.68 4.42 -5.23
CA ALA A 37 -8.05 3.96 -6.46
C ALA A 37 -7.99 2.43 -6.52
N LEU A 38 -7.63 1.78 -5.43
CA LEU A 38 -7.49 0.32 -5.34
C LEU A 38 -8.75 -0.40 -4.84
N ARG A 39 -9.83 0.33 -4.52
CA ARG A 39 -11.09 -0.19 -3.95
C ARG A 39 -10.89 -0.96 -2.64
N LEU A 40 -10.01 -0.45 -1.79
CA LEU A 40 -9.80 -0.92 -0.44
C LEU A 40 -10.79 -0.27 0.52
N ASN A 41 -11.06 -0.90 1.66
CA ASN A 41 -11.82 -0.27 2.73
C ASN A 41 -10.86 0.31 3.78
N ILE A 42 -11.19 1.47 4.32
CA ILE A 42 -10.53 2.01 5.52
C ILE A 42 -11.50 1.87 6.68
N LEU A 43 -11.05 1.19 7.72
CA LEU A 43 -11.80 0.95 8.96
C LEU A 43 -11.11 1.66 10.12
N LYS A 44 -11.90 2.40 10.91
CA LYS A 44 -11.45 2.96 12.18
C LYS A 44 -11.66 1.93 13.27
N VAL A 45 -10.57 1.47 13.88
CA VAL A 45 -10.60 0.36 14.83
C VAL A 45 -10.07 0.81 16.18
N LYS A 46 -10.87 0.58 17.23
CA LYS A 46 -10.47 0.74 18.64
C LYS A 46 -10.07 -0.62 19.19
N GLY A 47 -8.76 -0.89 19.21
CA GLY A 47 -8.25 -2.17 19.69
C GLY A 47 -8.21 -3.24 18.61
N GLU A 48 -9.07 -4.23 18.63
CA GLU A 48 -9.10 -5.35 17.68
C GLU A 48 -10.48 -5.47 17.03
N ASP A 49 -10.53 -5.63 15.71
CA ASP A 49 -11.72 -5.96 14.95
C ASP A 49 -11.59 -7.35 14.35
N ILE A 50 -12.60 -8.20 14.56
CA ILE A 50 -12.61 -9.59 14.10
C ILE A 50 -13.73 -9.75 13.07
N ASP A 51 -13.37 -10.12 11.84
CA ASP A 51 -14.31 -10.51 10.80
C ASP A 51 -14.43 -12.03 10.74
N ILE A 52 -15.64 -12.54 10.71
CA ILE A 52 -15.93 -13.97 10.72
C ILE A 52 -16.65 -14.36 9.43
N SER A 53 -15.92 -15.08 8.56
CA SER A 53 -16.51 -15.70 7.37
C SER A 53 -16.99 -17.10 7.66
N ILE A 54 -18.20 -17.42 7.19
CA ILE A 54 -18.82 -18.72 7.37
C ILE A 54 -18.68 -19.57 6.11
N ARG A 55 -17.96 -20.67 6.22
CA ARG A 55 -17.78 -21.63 5.13
C ARG A 55 -18.65 -22.86 5.36
N ARG A 56 -19.59 -23.12 4.46
CA ARG A 56 -20.51 -24.25 4.53
C ARG A 56 -20.01 -25.43 3.70
N LYS A 57 -20.28 -26.65 4.17
CA LYS A 57 -20.01 -27.87 3.44
C LYS A 57 -21.00 -28.00 2.26
N ALA A 58 -20.50 -28.40 1.10
CA ALA A 58 -21.30 -28.78 -0.07
C ALA A 58 -21.62 -30.28 -0.05
N GLY A 59 -22.57 -30.73 -0.88
CA GLY A 59 -22.89 -32.14 -1.04
C GLY A 59 -23.70 -32.75 0.11
N ILE A 60 -24.56 -31.96 0.74
CA ILE A 60 -25.41 -32.38 1.86
C ILE A 60 -26.63 -33.18 1.36
N LEU A 61 -27.10 -32.89 0.14
CA LEU A 61 -28.28 -33.53 -0.41
C LEU A 61 -28.02 -35.01 -0.72
N ARG A 62 -28.90 -35.88 -0.24
CA ARG A 62 -28.83 -37.32 -0.50
C ARG A 62 -30.21 -37.82 -0.91
N PRO A 63 -30.29 -38.88 -1.74
CA PRO A 63 -31.58 -39.51 -2.04
C PRO A 63 -32.16 -40.10 -0.75
N TYR A 64 -33.49 -39.95 -0.59
CA TYR A 64 -34.20 -40.52 0.55
C TYR A 64 -34.12 -42.07 0.49
N LYS A 65 -33.68 -42.68 1.59
CA LYS A 65 -33.76 -44.15 1.80
C LYS A 65 -34.46 -44.39 3.13
N PRO A 66 -35.58 -45.18 3.17
CA PRO A 66 -36.21 -45.57 4.42
C PRO A 66 -35.23 -46.33 5.31
N GLY A 67 -35.17 -46.01 6.59
CA GLY A 67 -34.28 -46.67 7.55
C GLY A 67 -32.84 -46.18 7.57
N LEU A 68 -32.52 -45.08 6.91
CA LEU A 68 -31.17 -44.51 6.94
C LEU A 68 -30.91 -43.93 8.32
N THR A 69 -29.98 -44.51 9.05
CA THR A 69 -29.42 -43.89 10.27
C THR A 69 -28.62 -42.65 9.89
N LEU A 70 -28.90 -41.52 10.48
CA LEU A 70 -28.08 -40.32 10.39
C LEU A 70 -26.71 -40.66 10.96
N GLY A 71 -25.78 -41.04 10.06
CA GLY A 71 -24.43 -41.36 10.46
C GLY A 71 -23.62 -40.10 10.65
N ASN A 72 -22.85 -40.11 11.70
CA ASN A 72 -21.73 -39.21 12.09
C ASN A 72 -21.97 -37.71 12.01
N ASN A 73 -21.81 -37.08 13.16
CA ASN A 73 -21.66 -35.62 13.32
C ASN A 73 -20.58 -35.11 12.40
N GLN A 74 -20.95 -34.58 11.24
CA GLN A 74 -20.03 -33.88 10.36
C GLN A 74 -20.21 -32.38 10.60
N GLU A 75 -19.12 -31.67 10.80
CA GLU A 75 -19.13 -30.22 10.83
C GLU A 75 -19.74 -29.70 9.52
N LEU A 76 -20.92 -29.11 9.59
CA LEU A 76 -21.61 -28.55 8.43
C LEU A 76 -21.12 -27.17 8.06
N VAL A 77 -20.51 -26.51 9.02
CA VAL A 77 -20.05 -25.10 8.94
C VAL A 77 -18.66 -24.99 9.55
N LYS A 78 -17.78 -24.28 8.87
CA LYS A 78 -16.49 -23.86 9.42
C LYS A 78 -16.45 -22.33 9.46
N PHE A 79 -15.93 -21.83 10.57
CA PHE A 79 -15.66 -20.40 10.75
C PHE A 79 -14.23 -20.11 10.32
N TYR A 80 -14.06 -19.04 9.57
CA TYR A 80 -12.76 -18.47 9.22
C TYR A 80 -12.71 -17.08 9.82
N GLU A 81 -11.77 -16.88 10.72
CA GLU A 81 -11.58 -15.61 11.44
C GLU A 81 -10.43 -14.86 10.82
N SER A 82 -10.62 -13.58 10.54
CA SER A 82 -9.56 -12.66 10.17
C SER A 82 -9.55 -11.48 11.13
N LYS A 83 -8.37 -11.14 11.62
CA LYS A 83 -8.17 -10.13 12.66
C LYS A 83 -7.55 -8.88 12.08
N LEU A 84 -8.01 -7.72 12.55
CA LEU A 84 -7.46 -6.41 12.26
C LEU A 84 -7.14 -5.74 13.59
N LYS A 85 -5.86 -5.60 13.88
CA LYS A 85 -5.37 -5.03 15.14
C LYS A 85 -4.34 -3.95 14.81
N PRO A 86 -4.75 -2.67 14.74
CA PRO A 86 -3.84 -1.59 14.48
C PRO A 86 -2.71 -1.54 15.51
N GLU A 87 -1.49 -1.54 15.00
CA GLU A 87 -0.26 -1.48 15.77
C GLU A 87 0.29 -0.07 15.74
N LEU A 88 0.80 0.38 16.89
CA LEU A 88 1.30 1.72 17.03
C LEU A 88 2.60 1.88 16.26
N VAL A 89 2.63 2.84 15.36
CA VAL A 89 3.81 3.27 14.61
C VAL A 89 4.15 4.71 14.96
N TYR A 90 5.42 5.04 14.91
CA TYR A 90 5.88 6.41 15.15
C TYR A 90 6.98 6.78 14.16
N ALA A 91 7.05 8.06 13.85
CA ALA A 91 8.18 8.66 13.16
C ALA A 91 8.82 9.71 14.07
N GLU A 92 10.12 9.58 14.28
CA GLU A 92 10.94 10.55 14.99
C GLU A 92 11.93 11.15 14.01
N LEU A 93 11.75 12.44 13.70
CA LEU A 93 12.61 13.17 12.77
C LEU A 93 13.31 14.29 13.52
N LYS A 94 14.61 14.43 13.27
CA LYS A 94 15.44 15.51 13.83
C LYS A 94 15.87 16.43 12.70
N ASP A 95 15.79 17.72 12.94
CA ASP A 95 16.20 18.73 11.99
C ASP A 95 16.86 19.90 12.68
N ASN A 96 17.72 20.61 11.94
CA ASN A 96 18.42 21.78 12.46
C ASN A 96 17.83 23.06 11.84
N ILE A 97 17.27 23.92 12.69
CA ILE A 97 16.63 25.18 12.25
C ILE A 97 17.61 26.10 11.50
N THR A 98 18.91 26.00 11.78
CA THR A 98 19.92 26.81 11.08
C THR A 98 19.90 26.59 9.56
N ASN A 99 19.51 25.38 9.12
CA ASN A 99 19.37 25.06 7.69
C ASN A 99 18.34 25.92 6.98
N TYR A 100 17.36 26.46 7.70
CA TYR A 100 16.29 27.31 7.15
C TYR A 100 16.56 28.81 7.29
N ARG A 101 17.54 29.21 8.10
CA ARG A 101 17.82 30.64 8.38
C ARG A 101 18.44 31.38 7.20
N GLU A 102 19.25 30.72 6.40
CA GLU A 102 20.01 31.36 5.33
C GLU A 102 19.41 31.16 3.93
N LYS A 103 18.55 30.17 3.76
CA LYS A 103 17.95 29.88 2.47
C LYS A 103 16.78 30.84 2.20
N LYS A 104 16.90 31.64 1.14
CA LYS A 104 15.73 32.28 0.52
C LYS A 104 14.79 31.14 0.11
N VAL A 105 13.73 30.91 0.88
CA VAL A 105 12.64 30.04 0.44
C VAL A 105 12.01 30.76 -0.76
N VAL A 106 12.45 30.42 -1.96
CA VAL A 106 11.90 30.90 -3.22
C VAL A 106 10.50 30.33 -3.30
N SER A 107 9.55 31.18 -3.24
CA SER A 107 8.16 30.94 -2.98
C SER A 107 7.40 30.35 -4.15
N ASN A 108 7.49 29.05 -4.37
CA ASN A 108 6.28 28.34 -4.82
C ASN A 108 5.26 28.22 -3.68
N ALA A 109 5.65 28.57 -2.45
CA ALA A 109 4.75 28.69 -1.28
C ALA A 109 3.70 29.80 -1.44
N GLY A 110 3.87 30.73 -2.36
CA GLY A 110 2.92 31.83 -2.60
C GLY A 110 1.60 31.40 -3.21
N GLU A 111 1.56 30.30 -3.94
CA GLU A 111 0.33 29.79 -4.58
C GLU A 111 -0.47 28.86 -3.67
N MET A 112 0.20 28.15 -2.76
CA MET A 112 -0.47 27.19 -1.85
C MET A 112 -0.96 27.79 -0.55
N VAL A 113 -0.53 28.98 -0.18
CA VAL A 113 -0.87 29.59 1.11
C VAL A 113 -1.42 30.98 0.85
N ASP A 114 -2.72 31.14 1.05
CA ASP A 114 -3.35 32.45 1.06
C ASP A 114 -2.70 33.33 2.14
N ASN A 115 -1.75 34.16 1.70
CA ASN A 115 -0.78 34.87 2.55
C ASN A 115 -1.41 35.95 3.45
N LYS A 116 -2.71 36.23 3.31
CA LYS A 116 -3.35 37.34 4.02
C LYS A 116 -3.91 37.01 5.39
N SER A 117 -4.10 35.68 5.68
CA SER A 117 -4.77 35.26 6.91
C SER A 117 -3.98 34.33 7.85
N LYS A 118 -2.79 33.87 7.46
CA LYS A 118 -2.05 32.85 8.23
C LYS A 118 -0.82 33.43 8.92
N LYS A 119 -0.72 33.25 10.25
CA LYS A 119 0.37 33.78 11.07
C LYS A 119 1.72 33.11 10.86
N HIS A 120 1.75 31.81 10.42
CA HIS A 120 2.96 30.99 10.32
C HIS A 120 2.99 30.17 9.00
N PRO A 121 3.12 30.81 7.82
CA PRO A 121 3.01 30.12 6.54
C PRO A 121 4.19 29.17 6.25
N LEU A 122 5.41 29.54 6.66
CA LEU A 122 6.60 28.74 6.41
C LEU A 122 6.66 27.51 7.31
N GLU A 123 6.35 27.69 8.58
CA GLU A 123 6.28 26.62 9.56
C GLU A 123 5.20 25.58 9.19
N LEU A 124 4.06 26.06 8.71
CA LEU A 124 3.01 25.17 8.21
C LEU A 124 3.45 24.37 6.98
N LEU A 125 4.21 24.99 6.07
CA LEU A 125 4.75 24.32 4.88
C LEU A 125 5.71 23.20 5.26
N ILE A 126 6.63 23.45 6.20
CA ILE A 126 7.56 22.44 6.70
C ILE A 126 6.79 21.24 7.29
N LEU A 127 5.84 21.53 8.18
CA LEU A 127 5.02 20.48 8.80
C LEU A 127 4.22 19.67 7.77
N LYS A 128 3.70 20.32 6.73
CA LYS A 128 3.01 19.62 5.64
C LYS A 128 3.92 18.68 4.87
N ASN A 129 5.14 19.11 4.55
CA ASN A 129 6.10 18.26 3.84
C ASN A 129 6.53 17.07 4.70
N VAL A 130 6.79 17.25 5.99
CA VAL A 130 7.09 16.16 6.92
C VAL A 130 5.94 15.14 6.98
N LEU A 131 4.70 15.61 7.06
CA LEU A 131 3.54 14.74 7.07
C LEU A 131 3.29 14.03 5.75
N ARG A 132 3.62 14.68 4.63
CA ARG A 132 3.53 14.06 3.31
C ARG A 132 4.53 12.91 3.18
N SER A 133 5.78 13.10 3.59
CA SER A 133 6.78 12.03 3.62
C SER A 133 6.31 10.85 4.50
N PHE A 134 5.78 11.14 5.68
CA PHE A 134 5.19 10.11 6.55
C PHE A 134 4.02 9.38 5.89
N SER A 135 3.14 10.10 5.18
CA SER A 135 2.04 9.52 4.41
C SER A 135 2.53 8.56 3.33
N GLU A 136 3.52 8.98 2.55
CA GLU A 136 4.11 8.18 1.48
C GLU A 136 4.72 6.89 2.04
N ASP A 137 5.50 6.96 3.11
CA ASP A 137 6.07 5.80 3.79
C ASP A 137 4.99 4.80 4.26
N VAL A 138 3.91 5.30 4.86
CA VAL A 138 2.81 4.45 5.34
C VAL A 138 2.03 3.82 4.19
N ILE A 139 1.82 4.53 3.08
CA ILE A 139 1.15 3.99 1.89
C ILE A 139 1.93 2.79 1.32
N PHE A 140 3.26 2.89 1.24
CA PHE A 140 4.10 1.76 0.83
C PHE A 140 4.13 0.64 1.87
N ALA A 141 4.15 0.98 3.15
CA ALA A 141 4.10 0.03 4.24
C ALA A 141 2.83 -0.82 4.23
N PHE A 142 1.68 -0.28 3.79
CA PHE A 142 0.45 -1.08 3.62
C PHE A 142 0.62 -2.30 2.70
N PHE A 143 1.55 -2.26 1.77
CA PHE A 143 1.77 -3.38 0.86
C PHE A 143 3.01 -4.20 1.21
N PHE A 144 4.12 -3.57 1.59
CA PHE A 144 5.43 -4.20 1.67
C PHE A 144 5.98 -4.40 3.08
N ALA A 145 5.39 -3.77 4.09
CA ALA A 145 5.95 -3.87 5.43
C ALA A 145 5.86 -5.30 5.99
N GLU A 146 6.93 -5.72 6.64
CA GLU A 146 7.03 -6.94 7.43
C GLU A 146 7.51 -6.56 8.84
N ARG A 147 6.70 -6.78 9.84
CA ARG A 147 7.01 -6.34 11.19
C ARG A 147 8.28 -6.98 11.74
N ASP A 148 9.23 -6.13 12.10
CA ASP A 148 10.42 -6.51 12.84
C ASP A 148 10.71 -5.45 13.92
N ASP A 149 10.51 -5.82 15.17
CA ASP A 149 10.71 -4.92 16.31
C ASP A 149 12.22 -4.60 16.57
N ALA A 150 13.14 -5.28 15.89
CA ALA A 150 14.58 -5.06 16.04
C ALA A 150 15.12 -3.98 15.09
N VAL A 151 14.41 -3.66 14.02
CA VAL A 151 14.86 -2.74 12.97
C VAL A 151 13.90 -1.56 12.88
N ALA A 152 14.40 -0.34 13.03
CA ALA A 152 13.62 0.88 12.87
C ALA A 152 13.61 1.31 11.39
N SER A 153 12.57 0.91 10.66
CA SER A 153 12.38 1.25 9.25
C SER A 153 10.88 1.37 8.94
N PRO A 154 10.46 2.19 7.96
CA PRO A 154 9.07 2.19 7.50
C PRO A 154 8.60 0.80 7.08
N GLN A 155 9.50 -0.01 6.52
CA GLN A 155 9.21 -1.36 6.06
C GLN A 155 9.06 -2.39 7.18
N THR A 156 9.38 -2.04 8.43
CA THR A 156 9.29 -2.95 9.59
C THR A 156 8.23 -2.55 10.60
N SER A 157 7.33 -1.66 10.22
CA SER A 157 6.36 -1.04 11.12
C SER A 157 5.19 -1.96 11.51
N PHE A 158 4.60 -2.64 10.54
CA PHE A 158 3.47 -3.58 10.69
C PHE A 158 3.46 -4.55 9.50
N ASN A 159 2.54 -5.54 9.48
CA ASN A 159 2.47 -6.47 8.36
C ASN A 159 1.57 -5.94 7.25
N GLY A 160 2.16 -5.67 6.07
CA GLY A 160 1.47 -5.24 4.86
C GLY A 160 0.70 -6.37 4.16
N PHE A 161 -0.04 -6.02 3.10
CA PHE A 161 -0.85 -6.99 2.36
C PHE A 161 -0.02 -8.12 1.74
N PHE A 162 1.13 -7.83 1.13
CA PHE A 162 1.95 -8.86 0.50
C PHE A 162 2.53 -9.81 1.54
N THR A 163 3.04 -9.31 2.65
CA THR A 163 3.51 -10.12 3.78
C THR A 163 2.39 -11.02 4.33
N LYS A 164 1.17 -10.49 4.48
CA LYS A 164 0.03 -11.31 4.91
C LYS A 164 -0.37 -12.36 3.88
N LEU A 165 -0.25 -12.07 2.58
CA LEU A 165 -0.46 -13.07 1.54
C LEU A 165 0.58 -14.19 1.61
N ASP A 166 1.83 -13.85 1.86
CA ASP A 166 2.91 -14.85 1.99
C ASP A 166 2.71 -15.71 3.26
N MET A 167 2.30 -15.11 4.37
CA MET A 167 1.91 -15.83 5.59
C MET A 167 0.75 -16.81 5.33
N LEU A 168 -0.29 -16.38 4.60
CA LEU A 168 -1.44 -17.23 4.24
C LEU A 168 -1.06 -18.34 3.27
N THR A 169 -0.11 -18.08 2.38
CA THR A 169 0.45 -19.08 1.47
C THR A 169 1.26 -20.12 2.25
N ALA A 170 2.12 -19.68 3.17
CA ALA A 170 2.88 -20.57 4.04
C ALA A 170 1.97 -21.40 4.96
N ALA A 171 0.86 -20.85 5.44
CA ALA A 171 -0.15 -21.57 6.20
C ALA A 171 -1.00 -22.55 5.33
N GLY A 172 -0.80 -22.58 4.02
CA GLY A 172 -1.55 -23.40 3.08
C GLY A 172 -3.02 -22.94 2.90
N GLU A 173 -3.37 -21.71 3.32
CA GLU A 173 -4.68 -21.13 3.05
C GLU A 173 -4.81 -20.64 1.60
N ILE A 174 -3.70 -20.31 0.96
CA ILE A 174 -3.61 -19.99 -0.46
C ILE A 174 -2.86 -21.13 -1.14
N SER A 175 -3.51 -21.84 -2.06
CA SER A 175 -2.94 -22.97 -2.78
C SER A 175 -3.75 -23.34 -4.04
N GLU A 176 -3.14 -24.03 -5.00
CA GLU A 176 -3.84 -24.57 -6.16
C GLU A 176 -4.96 -25.53 -5.77
N ALA A 177 -4.75 -26.34 -4.72
CA ALA A 177 -5.77 -27.26 -4.21
C ALA A 177 -7.03 -26.55 -3.71
N LYS A 178 -6.90 -25.33 -3.17
CA LYS A 178 -8.00 -24.47 -2.75
C LYS A 178 -8.56 -23.59 -3.87
N LYS A 179 -7.97 -23.66 -5.09
CA LYS A 179 -8.38 -22.90 -6.29
C LYS A 179 -8.43 -21.39 -6.11
N ASN A 180 -7.63 -20.87 -5.19
CA ASN A 180 -7.45 -19.44 -4.93
C ASN A 180 -6.04 -18.95 -5.31
N TYR A 181 -5.31 -19.80 -6.04
CA TYR A 181 -3.98 -19.55 -6.57
C TYR A 181 -3.87 -20.07 -7.99
N ALA A 182 -3.23 -19.32 -8.89
CA ALA A 182 -2.99 -19.71 -10.27
C ALA A 182 -1.66 -19.16 -10.75
N ALA A 183 -0.77 -20.05 -11.18
CA ALA A 183 0.53 -19.67 -11.74
C ALA A 183 0.37 -18.93 -13.08
N THR A 184 1.10 -17.83 -13.26
CA THR A 184 1.05 -17.00 -14.47
C THR A 184 2.37 -16.96 -15.23
N GLY A 185 3.50 -17.15 -14.55
CA GLY A 185 4.82 -16.76 -15.04
C GLY A 185 5.03 -15.24 -15.01
N THR A 186 6.18 -14.78 -15.46
CA THR A 186 6.59 -13.37 -15.46
C THR A 186 5.96 -12.59 -16.61
N PHE A 187 5.75 -11.30 -16.38
CA PHE A 187 5.33 -10.31 -17.38
C PHE A 187 6.54 -9.43 -17.72
N ASP A 188 7.48 -9.97 -18.50
CA ASP A 188 8.72 -9.27 -18.84
C ASP A 188 8.42 -7.97 -19.60
N THR A 189 8.62 -6.85 -18.95
CA THR A 189 8.53 -5.52 -19.56
C THR A 189 9.80 -5.27 -20.36
N GLY A 190 9.65 -4.89 -21.64
CA GLY A 190 10.80 -4.62 -22.54
C GLY A 190 11.07 -5.74 -23.54
N VAL A 191 10.33 -6.84 -23.48
CA VAL A 191 10.35 -7.87 -24.53
C VAL A 191 9.48 -7.43 -25.71
N SER A 192 9.95 -7.64 -26.92
CA SER A 192 9.29 -7.18 -28.15
C SER A 192 7.83 -7.64 -28.21
N MET A 193 6.90 -6.70 -28.33
CA MET A 193 5.47 -6.91 -28.53
C MET A 193 4.76 -7.74 -27.44
N GLY A 194 5.20 -7.66 -26.17
CA GLY A 194 4.53 -8.34 -25.06
C GLY A 194 4.52 -9.87 -25.18
N ILE A 195 5.54 -10.44 -25.81
CA ILE A 195 5.79 -11.87 -25.85
C ILE A 195 6.96 -12.16 -24.93
N GLY A 196 6.76 -12.92 -23.87
CA GLY A 196 7.79 -13.25 -22.89
C GLY A 196 8.93 -14.10 -23.49
N ALA A 197 9.99 -14.27 -22.72
CA ALA A 197 11.15 -15.06 -23.11
C ALA A 197 10.80 -16.52 -23.43
N ASP A 198 9.71 -17.04 -22.86
CA ASP A 198 9.14 -18.36 -23.12
C ASP A 198 8.24 -18.45 -24.39
N GLY A 199 8.13 -17.37 -25.14
CA GLY A 199 7.29 -17.26 -26.33
C GLY A 199 5.79 -17.12 -26.06
N LYS A 200 5.35 -17.00 -24.80
CA LYS A 200 3.94 -16.80 -24.45
C LYS A 200 3.56 -15.34 -24.48
N ASN A 201 2.38 -15.07 -25.00
CA ASN A 201 1.84 -13.71 -25.04
C ASN A 201 1.29 -13.27 -23.68
N HIS A 202 1.73 -12.11 -23.18
CA HIS A 202 1.34 -11.56 -21.89
C HIS A 202 -0.16 -11.26 -21.75
N TYR A 203 -0.81 -10.82 -22.85
CA TYR A 203 -2.26 -10.66 -22.86
C TYR A 203 -2.96 -11.99 -22.59
N THR A 204 -2.55 -13.05 -23.26
CA THR A 204 -3.12 -14.39 -23.08
C THR A 204 -2.90 -14.91 -21.66
N ARG A 205 -1.72 -14.67 -21.07
CA ARG A 205 -1.45 -15.01 -19.66
C ARG A 205 -2.41 -14.33 -18.70
N LEU A 206 -2.68 -13.04 -18.91
CA LEU A 206 -3.61 -12.30 -18.09
C LEU A 206 -5.05 -12.81 -18.26
N VAL A 207 -5.47 -13.14 -19.49
CA VAL A 207 -6.76 -13.80 -19.76
C VAL A 207 -6.87 -15.14 -19.05
N ASP A 208 -5.83 -15.98 -19.12
CA ASP A 208 -5.81 -17.31 -18.51
C ASP A 208 -5.85 -17.23 -16.98
N PHE A 209 -5.13 -16.27 -16.40
CA PHE A 209 -5.21 -15.99 -14.96
C PHE A 209 -6.64 -15.65 -14.52
N ILE A 210 -7.29 -14.72 -15.22
CA ILE A 210 -8.67 -14.34 -14.90
C ILE A 210 -9.64 -15.53 -15.15
N ARG A 211 -9.40 -16.34 -16.17
CA ARG A 211 -10.20 -17.56 -16.44
C ARG A 211 -10.03 -18.64 -15.38
N ALA A 212 -8.88 -18.73 -14.74
CA ALA A 212 -8.65 -19.65 -13.63
C ALA A 212 -9.49 -19.33 -12.40
N ALA A 213 -9.96 -18.09 -12.27
CA ALA A 213 -10.84 -17.69 -11.18
C ALA A 213 -12.17 -18.43 -11.19
N HIS A 214 -12.70 -18.70 -9.99
CA HIS A 214 -14.02 -19.32 -9.83
C HIS A 214 -15.11 -18.53 -10.58
N PRO A 215 -16.08 -19.19 -11.28
CA PRO A 215 -17.10 -18.50 -12.07
C PRO A 215 -17.91 -17.45 -11.30
N LEU A 216 -18.17 -17.68 -10.00
CA LEU A 216 -18.89 -16.71 -9.15
C LEU A 216 -18.04 -15.46 -8.83
N LEU A 217 -16.70 -15.58 -8.79
CA LEU A 217 -15.81 -14.45 -8.65
C LEU A 217 -15.80 -13.65 -9.97
N ARG A 218 -15.54 -14.32 -11.09
CA ARG A 218 -15.39 -13.74 -12.41
C ARG A 218 -16.60 -12.96 -12.91
N ARG A 219 -17.81 -13.51 -12.71
CA ARG A 219 -19.08 -12.92 -13.17
C ARG A 219 -19.59 -11.79 -12.30
N GLY A 220 -19.10 -11.70 -11.06
CA GLY A 220 -19.44 -10.62 -10.14
C GLY A 220 -18.58 -9.37 -10.35
N LEU A 221 -18.84 -8.36 -9.53
CA LEU A 221 -17.95 -7.21 -9.45
C LEU A 221 -16.61 -7.67 -8.91
N VAL A 222 -15.55 -7.49 -9.69
CA VAL A 222 -14.21 -7.95 -9.36
C VAL A 222 -13.18 -6.91 -9.75
N THR A 223 -12.17 -6.77 -8.91
CA THR A 223 -11.05 -5.86 -9.12
C THR A 223 -9.75 -6.67 -9.26
N LEU A 224 -9.02 -6.41 -10.33
CA LEU A 224 -7.64 -6.84 -10.48
C LEU A 224 -6.74 -5.72 -9.97
N ILE A 225 -5.98 -6.01 -8.93
CA ILE A 225 -4.99 -5.11 -8.34
C ILE A 225 -3.61 -5.63 -8.75
N CYS A 226 -2.83 -4.81 -9.44
CA CYS A 226 -1.49 -5.15 -9.91
C CYS A 226 -0.66 -3.89 -10.17
N ALA A 227 0.66 -4.05 -10.23
CA ALA A 227 1.55 -2.99 -10.69
C ALA A 227 1.29 -2.64 -12.18
N GLU A 228 1.85 -1.55 -12.65
CA GLU A 228 1.66 -1.11 -14.05
C GLU A 228 2.33 -2.04 -15.07
N GLY A 229 3.44 -2.71 -14.69
CA GLY A 229 4.22 -3.59 -15.56
C GLY A 229 3.37 -4.63 -16.28
N PRO A 230 2.63 -5.50 -15.57
CA PRO A 230 1.76 -6.52 -16.17
C PRO A 230 0.70 -5.95 -17.10
N VAL A 231 0.15 -4.79 -16.80
CA VAL A 231 -0.88 -4.14 -17.64
C VAL A 231 -0.27 -3.63 -18.95
N ASN A 232 0.89 -2.98 -18.87
CA ASN A 232 1.60 -2.50 -20.04
C ASN A 232 2.08 -3.67 -20.92
N ALA A 233 2.63 -4.72 -20.33
CA ALA A 233 3.01 -5.94 -21.04
C ALA A 233 1.81 -6.62 -21.72
N ALA A 234 0.64 -6.63 -21.06
CA ALA A 234 -0.59 -7.14 -21.65
C ALA A 234 -1.10 -6.28 -22.82
N ARG A 235 -0.95 -4.93 -22.75
CA ARG A 235 -1.27 -4.02 -23.87
C ARG A 235 -0.40 -4.32 -25.10
N ASP A 236 0.90 -4.51 -24.91
CA ASP A 236 1.82 -4.87 -25.98
C ASP A 236 1.49 -6.24 -26.56
N GLY A 237 1.16 -7.22 -25.71
CA GLY A 237 0.68 -8.53 -26.14
C GLY A 237 -0.63 -8.46 -26.94
N PHE A 238 -1.56 -7.60 -26.54
CA PHE A 238 -2.81 -7.37 -27.27
C PHE A 238 -2.56 -6.75 -28.64
N ARG A 239 -1.65 -5.76 -28.73
CA ARG A 239 -1.22 -5.16 -29.98
C ARG A 239 -0.68 -6.20 -30.96
N ALA A 240 0.12 -7.16 -30.49
CA ALA A 240 0.64 -8.24 -31.30
C ALA A 240 -0.45 -9.17 -31.87
N ILE A 241 -1.51 -9.42 -31.08
CA ILE A 241 -2.65 -10.26 -31.52
C ILE A 241 -3.46 -9.55 -32.60
N VAL A 242 -3.80 -8.27 -32.40
CA VAL A 242 -4.65 -7.50 -33.31
C VAL A 242 -3.89 -7.08 -34.56
N LYS A 243 -2.55 -7.17 -34.56
CA LYS A 243 -1.67 -6.72 -35.65
C LYS A 243 -1.95 -5.27 -36.09
N ASN A 244 -2.38 -4.44 -35.14
CA ASN A 244 -2.61 -3.03 -35.33
C ASN A 244 -1.33 -2.24 -35.10
N HIS A 245 -1.03 -1.27 -35.93
CA HIS A 245 0.09 -0.37 -35.75
C HIS A 245 -0.15 0.68 -34.66
N ASP A 246 -1.43 0.99 -34.40
CA ASP A 246 -1.80 1.93 -33.36
C ASP A 246 -1.72 1.28 -31.98
N TYR A 247 -1.23 2.06 -31.01
CA TYR A 247 -1.14 1.58 -29.62
C TYR A 247 -2.55 1.56 -29.01
N PRO A 248 -3.05 0.40 -28.56
CA PRO A 248 -4.41 0.30 -28.03
C PRO A 248 -4.56 1.13 -26.75
N SER A 249 -5.71 1.77 -26.57
CA SER A 249 -6.04 2.43 -25.31
C SER A 249 -6.24 1.37 -24.21
N LEU A 250 -5.99 1.77 -22.96
CA LEU A 250 -6.21 0.87 -21.81
C LEU A 250 -7.66 0.38 -21.76
N GLU A 251 -8.62 1.23 -22.08
CA GLU A 251 -10.05 0.88 -22.11
C GLU A 251 -10.36 -0.21 -23.13
N GLN A 252 -9.80 -0.14 -24.32
CA GLN A 252 -9.97 -1.17 -25.36
C GLN A 252 -9.42 -2.53 -24.89
N VAL A 253 -8.28 -2.52 -24.21
CA VAL A 253 -7.70 -3.75 -23.65
C VAL A 253 -8.59 -4.31 -22.55
N ILE A 254 -9.11 -3.46 -21.65
CA ILE A 254 -10.01 -3.88 -20.56
C ILE A 254 -11.32 -4.45 -21.13
N GLU A 255 -11.93 -3.81 -22.13
CA GLU A 255 -13.16 -4.34 -22.76
C GLU A 255 -12.94 -5.72 -23.38
N LYS A 256 -11.82 -5.87 -24.07
CA LYS A 256 -11.48 -7.15 -24.68
C LYS A 256 -11.18 -8.21 -23.61
N LEU A 257 -10.46 -7.86 -22.53
CA LEU A 257 -10.23 -8.74 -21.39
C LEU A 257 -11.55 -9.19 -20.74
N ARG A 258 -12.51 -8.27 -20.55
CA ARG A 258 -13.84 -8.59 -20.03
C ARG A 258 -14.56 -9.64 -20.87
N SER A 259 -14.49 -9.49 -22.19
CA SER A 259 -15.09 -10.42 -23.14
C SER A 259 -14.36 -11.77 -23.13
N ASP A 260 -13.05 -11.76 -23.34
CA ASP A 260 -12.26 -12.97 -23.53
C ASP A 260 -12.17 -13.79 -22.24
N ALA A 261 -12.06 -13.14 -21.07
CA ALA A 261 -12.05 -13.82 -19.78
C ALA A 261 -13.44 -14.13 -19.22
N ASN A 262 -14.53 -13.72 -19.89
CA ASN A 262 -15.90 -13.84 -19.38
C ASN A 262 -16.06 -13.21 -17.99
N ALA A 263 -15.55 -11.99 -17.83
CA ALA A 263 -15.55 -11.21 -16.59
C ALA A 263 -16.15 -9.80 -16.84
N PRO A 264 -17.47 -9.67 -17.02
CA PRO A 264 -18.12 -8.46 -17.55
C PRO A 264 -17.95 -7.24 -16.63
N GLN A 265 -17.75 -7.44 -15.34
CA GLN A 265 -17.62 -6.37 -14.36
C GLN A 265 -16.18 -6.26 -13.79
N LEU A 266 -15.18 -6.70 -14.58
CA LEU A 266 -13.78 -6.56 -14.22
C LEU A 266 -13.36 -5.10 -14.25
N SER A 267 -12.67 -4.65 -13.20
CA SER A 267 -11.87 -3.42 -13.19
C SER A 267 -10.42 -3.74 -12.94
N ILE A 268 -9.52 -3.01 -13.58
CA ILE A 268 -8.08 -3.10 -13.35
C ILE A 268 -7.67 -1.82 -12.64
N ASN A 269 -7.04 -1.97 -11.50
CA ASN A 269 -6.61 -0.87 -10.66
C ASN A 269 -5.11 -0.99 -10.43
N THR A 270 -4.38 0.03 -10.84
CA THR A 270 -2.93 0.14 -10.67
C THR A 270 -2.61 1.36 -9.82
N HIS A 271 -1.56 1.29 -9.05
CA HIS A 271 -1.07 2.42 -8.27
C HIS A 271 0.43 2.22 -7.97
N GLU A 272 1.17 3.31 -7.85
CA GLU A 272 2.62 3.30 -7.57
C GLU A 272 2.97 2.57 -6.28
N CYS A 273 2.10 2.62 -5.27
CA CYS A 273 2.29 1.92 -4.00
C CYS A 273 2.38 0.40 -4.11
N LEU A 274 2.02 -0.19 -5.27
CA LEU A 274 2.18 -1.61 -5.55
C LEU A 274 3.61 -1.98 -5.99
N GLY A 275 4.49 -0.98 -6.12
CA GLY A 275 5.87 -1.17 -6.53
C GLY A 275 6.03 -1.69 -7.95
N THR A 276 7.12 -2.42 -8.17
CA THR A 276 7.41 -3.08 -9.44
C THR A 276 7.38 -4.59 -9.27
N GLY A 277 6.79 -5.29 -10.25
CA GLY A 277 6.71 -6.75 -10.26
C GLY A 277 5.41 -7.25 -10.87
N ASP A 278 5.21 -8.55 -10.78
CA ASP A 278 4.18 -9.26 -11.54
C ASP A 278 3.10 -9.88 -10.63
N LYS A 279 3.01 -9.40 -9.37
CA LYS A 279 1.97 -9.85 -8.43
C LYS A 279 0.60 -9.41 -8.94
N LEU A 280 -0.32 -10.37 -9.04
CA LEU A 280 -1.70 -10.16 -9.43
C LEU A 280 -2.61 -10.56 -8.26
N ILE A 281 -3.52 -9.68 -7.89
CA ILE A 281 -4.56 -9.95 -6.89
C ILE A 281 -5.90 -9.70 -7.55
N LEU A 282 -6.68 -10.75 -7.75
CA LEU A 282 -8.05 -10.67 -8.25
C LEU A 282 -9.00 -10.87 -7.06
N ALA A 283 -9.68 -9.83 -6.65
CA ALA A 283 -10.49 -9.85 -5.44
C ALA A 283 -11.83 -9.15 -5.64
N LYS A 284 -12.83 -9.50 -4.84
CA LYS A 284 -14.03 -8.68 -4.72
C LYS A 284 -13.71 -7.36 -4.04
N PRO A 285 -14.32 -6.24 -4.46
CA PRO A 285 -14.15 -4.96 -3.79
C PRO A 285 -14.49 -5.07 -2.30
N GLY A 286 -13.69 -4.42 -1.46
CA GLY A 286 -13.90 -4.41 -0.01
C GLY A 286 -13.47 -5.69 0.72
N LEU A 287 -12.68 -6.55 0.07
CA LEU A 287 -12.07 -7.73 0.69
C LEU A 287 -10.78 -7.38 1.45
N LEU A 288 -10.10 -6.34 1.02
CA LEU A 288 -8.88 -5.84 1.61
C LEU A 288 -9.21 -4.63 2.49
N ASP A 289 -8.89 -4.69 3.76
CA ASP A 289 -9.13 -3.63 4.73
C ASP A 289 -7.81 -3.02 5.21
N ILE A 290 -7.81 -1.71 5.35
CA ILE A 290 -6.80 -0.94 6.08
C ILE A 290 -7.42 -0.53 7.40
N GLY A 291 -6.81 -0.95 8.50
CA GLY A 291 -7.16 -0.53 9.85
C GLY A 291 -6.39 0.70 10.26
N VAL A 292 -7.10 1.72 10.71
CA VAL A 292 -6.53 2.93 11.28
C VAL A 292 -7.00 3.06 12.71
N GLY A 293 -6.08 3.33 13.63
CA GLY A 293 -6.41 3.54 15.05
C GLY A 293 -7.32 4.73 15.28
N ASP A 294 -7.77 4.90 16.51
CA ASP A 294 -8.69 5.99 16.86
C ASP A 294 -8.02 7.36 16.66
N GLU A 295 -8.67 8.21 15.89
CA GLU A 295 -8.25 9.58 15.59
C GLU A 295 -8.32 10.53 16.81
N SER A 296 -8.73 10.04 17.98
CA SER A 296 -8.93 10.88 19.17
C SER A 296 -7.62 11.35 19.82
N ASP A 297 -6.47 10.86 19.35
CA ASP A 297 -5.18 11.29 19.85
C ASP A 297 -4.88 12.72 19.40
N LYS A 298 -5.06 13.63 20.34
CA LYS A 298 -4.82 15.07 20.12
C LYS A 298 -3.35 15.41 19.86
N ASP A 299 -2.46 14.45 20.09
CA ASP A 299 -1.01 14.58 20.04
C ASP A 299 -0.40 13.86 18.82
N PHE A 300 -1.15 13.73 17.72
CA PHE A 300 -0.69 13.08 16.48
C PHE A 300 0.64 13.66 15.97
N VAL A 301 0.82 14.98 16.03
CA VAL A 301 2.07 15.64 15.67
C VAL A 301 2.55 16.48 16.83
N GLN A 302 3.70 16.13 17.37
CA GLN A 302 4.37 16.89 18.42
C GLN A 302 5.68 17.47 17.86
N VAL A 303 5.91 18.75 18.15
CA VAL A 303 7.18 19.42 17.87
C VAL A 303 7.85 19.73 19.19
N ARG A 304 9.06 19.22 19.38
CA ARG A 304 9.82 19.37 20.62
C ARG A 304 11.18 20.01 20.31
N ASN A 305 11.74 20.70 21.31
CA ASN A 305 13.13 21.13 21.29
C ASN A 305 13.88 20.27 22.31
N PRO A 306 14.90 19.50 21.92
CA PRO A 306 15.76 18.82 22.87
C PRO A 306 16.53 19.86 23.69
N TYR A 307 16.62 19.64 25.00
CA TYR A 307 17.32 20.56 25.91
C TYR A 307 18.83 20.71 25.60
N ALA A 308 19.41 19.80 24.81
CA ALA A 308 20.81 19.76 24.52
C ALA A 308 21.25 20.77 23.44
N ASP A 309 20.40 21.04 22.44
CA ASP A 309 20.67 22.02 21.38
C ASP A 309 19.45 22.87 21.08
N PRO A 310 19.51 24.20 21.34
CA PRO A 310 18.42 25.11 21.07
C PRO A 310 18.08 25.28 19.56
N ASN A 311 18.95 24.82 18.66
CA ASN A 311 18.73 24.87 17.22
C ASN A 311 18.18 23.57 16.64
N GLU A 312 18.14 22.50 17.43
CA GLU A 312 17.55 21.22 17.01
C GLU A 312 16.04 21.22 17.20
N VAL A 313 15.32 20.68 16.24
CA VAL A 313 13.87 20.44 16.30
C VAL A 313 13.61 18.96 16.12
N GLN A 314 12.79 18.40 17.00
CA GLN A 314 12.32 17.02 16.88
C GLN A 314 10.84 17.03 16.55
N TYR A 315 10.49 16.32 15.46
CA TYR A 315 9.12 16.02 15.08
C TYR A 315 8.79 14.61 15.55
N TRP A 316 7.71 14.48 16.27
CA TRP A 316 7.18 13.20 16.71
C TRP A 316 5.78 13.01 16.13
N ILE A 317 5.62 11.99 15.29
CA ILE A 317 4.35 11.63 14.66
C ILE A 317 4.00 10.24 15.14
N GLN A 318 2.77 10.04 15.61
CA GLN A 318 2.30 8.77 16.15
C GLN A 318 0.96 8.40 15.56
N ALA A 319 0.84 7.19 15.03
CA ALA A 319 -0.40 6.67 14.47
C ALA A 319 -0.47 5.14 14.69
N ALA A 320 -1.61 4.54 14.44
CA ALA A 320 -1.74 3.09 14.51
C ALA A 320 -2.35 2.55 13.21
N PHE A 321 -1.69 1.56 12.61
CA PHE A 321 -2.09 0.95 11.35
C PHE A 321 -2.00 -0.57 11.38
N ASP A 322 -2.83 -1.20 10.57
CA ASP A 322 -2.76 -2.63 10.23
C ASP A 322 -3.46 -2.86 8.90
N THR A 323 -3.22 -3.99 8.28
CA THR A 323 -3.92 -4.44 7.08
C THR A 323 -4.66 -5.74 7.34
N ARG A 324 -5.69 -6.05 6.57
CA ARG A 324 -6.42 -7.31 6.69
C ARG A 324 -6.93 -7.79 5.35
N ILE A 325 -6.82 -9.10 5.12
CA ILE A 325 -7.52 -9.82 4.05
C ILE A 325 -8.64 -10.61 4.72
N LYS A 326 -9.91 -10.24 4.46
CA LYS A 326 -11.08 -10.81 5.16
C LYS A 326 -11.22 -12.31 4.93
N ASP A 327 -11.14 -12.73 3.66
CA ASP A 327 -11.28 -14.14 3.30
C ASP A 327 -10.55 -14.42 1.97
N VAL A 328 -9.84 -15.54 1.92
CA VAL A 328 -9.12 -16.03 0.73
C VAL A 328 -9.85 -17.19 0.05
N HIS A 329 -11.16 -17.30 0.22
CA HIS A 329 -11.95 -18.34 -0.43
C HIS A 329 -11.97 -18.18 -1.96
N GLU A 330 -11.94 -19.30 -2.74
CA GLU A 330 -11.93 -19.31 -4.22
C GLU A 330 -13.00 -18.45 -4.89
N LYS A 331 -14.16 -18.25 -4.24
CA LYS A 331 -15.27 -17.43 -4.73
C LYS A 331 -15.09 -15.93 -4.53
N LEU A 332 -14.06 -15.52 -3.79
CA LEU A 332 -13.82 -14.15 -3.39
C LEU A 332 -12.46 -13.64 -3.82
N PHE A 333 -11.46 -14.53 -3.97
CA PHE A 333 -10.06 -14.20 -4.09
C PHE A 333 -9.30 -15.15 -4.99
N LEU A 334 -8.34 -14.61 -5.77
CA LEU A 334 -7.34 -15.36 -6.54
C LEU A 334 -6.04 -14.55 -6.59
N THR A 335 -4.89 -15.20 -6.44
CA THR A 335 -3.56 -14.59 -6.60
C THR A 335 -2.62 -15.50 -7.40
N ASN A 336 -1.46 -14.96 -7.79
CA ASN A 336 -0.40 -15.70 -8.47
C ASN A 336 0.84 -15.89 -7.58
N GLU A 337 1.85 -16.58 -8.13
CA GLU A 337 3.13 -16.89 -7.47
C GLU A 337 4.10 -15.70 -7.40
N GLN A 338 3.89 -14.68 -8.21
CA GLN A 338 4.83 -13.59 -8.36
C GLN A 338 4.92 -12.70 -7.13
N VAL A 339 6.01 -11.97 -7.01
CA VAL A 339 6.28 -11.05 -5.91
C VAL A 339 6.54 -9.67 -6.48
N ASN A 340 6.14 -8.64 -5.78
CA ASN A 340 6.50 -7.27 -6.11
C ASN A 340 7.64 -6.79 -5.21
N THR A 341 8.43 -5.86 -5.75
CA THR A 341 9.48 -5.16 -5.01
C THR A 341 9.03 -3.73 -4.77
N SER A 342 9.24 -3.25 -3.55
CA SER A 342 8.95 -1.86 -3.21
C SER A 342 9.80 -0.92 -4.06
N LEU A 343 9.22 0.19 -4.46
CA LEU A 343 10.00 1.30 -4.97
C LEU A 343 10.79 1.90 -3.81
N ASN A 344 12.11 2.02 -3.97
CA ASN A 344 12.91 2.77 -3.02
C ASN A 344 12.56 4.25 -3.18
N LEU A 345 11.72 4.75 -2.29
CA LEU A 345 11.45 6.17 -2.19
C LEU A 345 12.63 6.82 -1.48
N SER A 346 13.53 7.39 -2.26
CA SER A 346 14.64 8.18 -1.76
C SER A 346 14.24 9.65 -1.61
N GLY A 347 13.04 9.99 -1.24
CA GLY A 347 12.60 11.37 -1.13
C GLY A 347 13.02 12.26 -2.34
N ASP A 348 12.79 13.57 -2.21
CA ASP A 348 13.15 14.54 -3.27
C ASP A 348 14.67 14.87 -3.30
N TYR A 349 15.44 14.40 -2.33
CA TYR A 349 16.90 14.56 -2.29
C TYR A 349 17.57 13.33 -1.65
N GLN A 350 18.78 13.04 -2.10
CA GLN A 350 19.66 12.06 -1.46
C GLN A 350 20.62 12.80 -0.52
N GLU A 351 20.78 12.27 0.70
CA GLU A 351 21.85 12.77 1.57
C GLU A 351 23.20 12.49 0.88
N GLU A 352 23.99 13.54 0.68
CA GLU A 352 25.37 13.35 0.26
C GLU A 352 26.07 12.52 1.36
N PRO A 353 26.82 11.45 1.00
CA PRO A 353 27.54 10.69 2.00
C PRO A 353 28.42 11.65 2.81
N GLU A 354 28.34 11.56 4.13
CA GLU A 354 29.19 12.36 5.01
C GLU A 354 30.64 12.21 4.54
N PRO A 355 31.38 13.34 4.36
CA PRO A 355 32.77 13.24 3.97
C PRO A 355 33.52 12.42 4.99
N GLU A 356 34.13 11.31 4.56
CA GLU A 356 34.93 10.44 5.42
C GLU A 356 35.91 11.32 6.20
N VAL A 357 35.69 11.37 7.52
CA VAL A 357 36.63 12.06 8.42
C VAL A 357 37.98 11.35 8.24
N PRO A 358 39.04 12.04 7.78
CA PRO A 358 40.35 11.41 7.61
C PRO A 358 40.75 10.79 8.94
N THR A 359 40.86 9.47 8.97
CA THR A 359 41.41 8.76 10.14
C THR A 359 42.83 9.27 10.34
N GLU A 360 43.05 10.10 11.34
CA GLU A 360 44.41 10.52 11.71
C GLU A 360 45.22 9.25 12.01
N GLU A 361 46.20 8.98 11.14
CA GLU A 361 47.19 7.95 11.43
C GLU A 361 47.87 8.26 12.77
N PRO A 362 47.96 7.28 13.67
CA PRO A 362 48.67 7.52 14.92
C PRO A 362 50.13 7.88 14.67
N THR A 363 50.48 9.11 14.92
CA THR A 363 51.83 9.60 14.88
C THR A 363 52.71 8.72 15.73
N GLN A 364 53.59 7.91 15.12
CA GLN A 364 54.62 7.19 15.85
C GLN A 364 55.50 8.21 16.54
N ALA A 365 55.48 8.23 17.82
CA ALA A 365 56.40 9.01 18.62
C ALA A 365 57.83 8.45 18.50
N PRO A 366 58.88 9.30 18.51
CA PRO A 366 60.29 8.94 18.35
C PRO A 366 60.88 8.11 19.48
#